data_38365a19515640188af5f1f24b382dd0
#
_entry.id   38365a19515640188af5f1f24b382dd0
#
_cell.length_a   1.000
_cell.length_b   1.000
_cell.length_c   1.000
_cell.angle_alpha   90.00
_cell.angle_beta   90.00
_cell.angle_gamma   90.00
#
_symmetry.space_group_name_H-M   'P 1'
#
loop_
_entity.id
_entity.type
_entity.pdbx_description
1 polymer ?
#
loop_
_entity_poly.entity_id
_entity_poly.type
_entity_poly.pdbx_seq_one_letter_code
_entity_poly.pdbx_strand_id
1 'polypeptide(L)'
;EPGFGGSKNSDKNMSPLISVDEVKKYFPEVQNIKHLDLHTQRSVMYIALNKKSPHQATEFIEAFFKNPKFSTVNIAIVLEGNVNLENNSVAMWKLFNNIDPKRDLHFYGNKLGIDATQKLKEEGYKQRWPEEIEMSEEIKNRVDSKWNTMFNKQV
;
A
#
# COMPACT_ATOMS: atom_id res chain seq x y z
N GLU A 1 23.97 41.85 -7.39
CA GLU A 1 22.98 40.76 -7.25
C GLU A 1 23.56 39.50 -7.91
N PRO A 2 23.78 38.38 -7.20
CA PRO A 2 24.14 37.12 -7.81
C PRO A 2 22.89 36.38 -8.25
N GLY A 3 22.74 36.21 -9.57
CA GLY A 3 21.67 35.46 -10.18
C GLY A 3 21.68 33.99 -9.75
N PHE A 4 20.56 33.53 -9.23
CA PHE A 4 20.29 32.10 -9.05
C PHE A 4 20.15 31.44 -10.42
N GLY A 5 21.21 30.79 -10.88
CA GLY A 5 21.19 29.93 -12.05
C GLY A 5 20.33 28.70 -11.75
N GLY A 6 19.13 28.68 -12.32
CA GLY A 6 18.27 27.48 -12.28
C GLY A 6 18.97 26.33 -12.99
N SER A 7 19.37 25.31 -12.24
CA SER A 7 19.84 24.03 -12.79
C SER A 7 18.66 23.33 -13.45
N LYS A 8 18.53 23.49 -14.78
CA LYS A 8 17.82 22.55 -15.65
C LYS A 8 18.75 21.37 -15.84
N ASN A 9 18.35 20.23 -15.36
CA ASN A 9 18.58 18.88 -15.85
C ASN A 9 18.60 17.89 -14.68
N SER A 10 17.47 17.26 -14.45
CA SER A 10 17.47 15.93 -13.88
C SER A 10 16.42 15.10 -14.60
N ASP A 11 16.64 14.85 -15.90
CA ASP A 11 16.13 13.62 -16.52
C ASP A 11 16.93 12.48 -15.87
N LYS A 12 16.56 12.15 -14.63
CA LYS A 12 17.08 10.98 -13.97
C LYS A 12 16.46 9.78 -14.65
N ASN A 13 17.29 8.87 -15.16
CA ASN A 13 16.98 7.49 -15.51
C ASN A 13 16.04 6.90 -14.45
N MET A 14 14.74 7.09 -14.63
CA MET A 14 13.75 6.36 -13.86
C MET A 14 13.84 4.92 -14.37
N SER A 15 14.33 4.03 -13.52
CA SER A 15 14.19 2.59 -13.77
C SER A 15 12.74 2.30 -14.14
N PRO A 16 12.48 1.46 -15.15
CA PRO A 16 11.12 1.17 -15.57
C PRO A 16 10.30 0.72 -14.35
N LEU A 17 9.10 1.29 -14.22
CA LEU A 17 8.19 0.94 -13.11
C LEU A 17 7.81 -0.54 -13.25
N ILE A 18 7.92 -1.27 -12.16
CA ILE A 18 7.49 -2.66 -12.07
C ILE A 18 5.97 -2.71 -12.28
N SER A 19 5.50 -3.57 -13.18
CA SER A 19 4.07 -3.75 -13.42
C SER A 19 3.47 -4.81 -12.50
N VAL A 20 2.15 -4.74 -12.30
CA VAL A 20 1.42 -5.77 -11.52
C VAL A 20 1.56 -7.15 -12.15
N ASP A 21 1.53 -7.24 -13.49
CA ASP A 21 1.66 -8.50 -14.21
C ASP A 21 3.06 -9.12 -14.04
N GLU A 22 4.09 -8.29 -13.93
CA GLU A 22 5.44 -8.75 -13.64
C GLU A 22 5.54 -9.35 -12.24
N VAL A 23 4.93 -8.71 -11.24
CA VAL A 23 4.90 -9.22 -9.87
C VAL A 23 4.09 -10.52 -9.79
N LYS A 24 2.93 -10.58 -10.44
CA LYS A 24 2.05 -11.77 -10.47
C LYS A 24 2.69 -13.02 -11.09
N LYS A 25 3.68 -12.87 -11.96
CA LYS A 25 4.43 -14.02 -12.51
C LYS A 25 5.16 -14.80 -11.43
N TYR A 26 5.59 -14.13 -10.36
CA TYR A 26 6.32 -14.73 -9.23
C TYR A 26 5.44 -14.92 -8.01
N PHE A 27 4.41 -14.09 -7.87
CA PHE A 27 3.52 -14.00 -6.72
C PHE A 27 2.06 -13.86 -7.18
N PRO A 28 1.44 -14.96 -7.59
CA PRO A 28 0.08 -14.93 -8.15
C PRO A 28 -1.00 -14.47 -7.14
N GLU A 29 -0.71 -14.50 -5.85
CA GLU A 29 -1.56 -13.99 -4.78
C GLU A 29 -1.64 -12.45 -4.71
N VAL A 30 -0.74 -11.74 -5.37
CA VAL A 30 -0.79 -10.27 -5.48
C VAL A 30 -1.98 -9.87 -6.36
N GLN A 31 -2.83 -8.98 -5.86
CA GLN A 31 -3.98 -8.47 -6.59
C GLN A 31 -3.64 -7.21 -7.37
N ASN A 32 -2.97 -6.27 -6.73
CA ASN A 32 -2.57 -5.01 -7.32
C ASN A 32 -1.29 -4.47 -6.66
N ILE A 33 -0.64 -3.53 -7.34
CA ILE A 33 0.49 -2.75 -6.80
C ILE A 33 0.31 -1.28 -7.15
N LYS A 34 0.91 -0.41 -6.35
CA LYS A 34 1.00 1.02 -6.64
C LYS A 34 2.34 1.57 -6.20
N HIS A 35 3.05 2.17 -7.14
CA HIS A 35 4.23 2.96 -6.83
C HIS A 35 3.81 4.30 -6.21
N LEU A 36 4.46 4.68 -5.12
CA LEU A 36 4.21 5.97 -4.49
C LEU A 36 5.23 6.98 -5.02
N ASP A 37 4.73 8.02 -5.67
CA ASP A 37 5.55 9.17 -6.04
C ASP A 37 5.65 10.12 -4.84
N LEU A 38 6.71 9.95 -4.07
CA LEU A 38 7.00 10.76 -2.88
C LEU A 38 8.06 11.82 -3.15
N HIS A 39 8.45 12.04 -4.43
CA HIS A 39 9.54 12.93 -4.82
C HIS A 39 10.85 12.68 -4.05
N THR A 40 11.08 11.42 -3.68
CA THR A 40 12.27 10.96 -2.94
C THR A 40 13.16 10.09 -3.85
N GLN A 41 14.37 9.84 -3.39
CA GLN A 41 15.28 8.88 -4.05
C GLN A 41 14.93 7.42 -3.71
N ARG A 42 13.92 7.18 -2.91
CA ARG A 42 13.52 5.84 -2.46
C ARG A 42 12.28 5.39 -3.20
N SER A 43 12.34 4.19 -3.75
CA SER A 43 11.18 3.54 -4.36
C SER A 43 10.31 2.91 -3.26
N VAL A 44 9.09 3.41 -3.14
CA VAL A 44 8.08 2.92 -2.19
C VAL A 44 6.91 2.33 -2.97
N MET A 45 6.46 1.15 -2.56
CA MET A 45 5.38 0.44 -3.24
C MET A 45 4.33 -0.06 -2.25
N TYR A 46 3.06 0.22 -2.53
CA TYR A 46 1.94 -0.53 -1.95
C TYR A 46 1.72 -1.81 -2.74
N ILE A 47 1.43 -2.90 -2.04
CA ILE A 47 1.14 -4.22 -2.61
C ILE A 47 -0.11 -4.76 -1.95
N ALA A 48 -1.16 -4.99 -2.74
CA ALA A 48 -2.38 -5.65 -2.29
C ALA A 48 -2.22 -7.15 -2.43
N LEU A 49 -2.18 -7.88 -1.30
CA LEU A 49 -1.93 -9.31 -1.20
C LEU A 49 -3.18 -10.05 -0.73
N ASN A 50 -3.62 -11.04 -1.49
CA ASN A 50 -4.69 -11.93 -1.07
C ASN A 50 -4.14 -13.01 -0.11
N LYS A 51 -3.98 -12.62 1.16
CA LYS A 51 -3.46 -13.48 2.23
C LYS A 51 -4.45 -14.58 2.56
N LYS A 52 -3.98 -15.84 2.58
CA LYS A 52 -4.79 -17.05 2.83
C LYS A 52 -4.33 -17.84 4.06
N SER A 53 -3.13 -17.59 4.54
CA SER A 53 -2.54 -18.32 5.66
C SER A 53 -1.77 -17.39 6.60
N PRO A 54 -1.56 -17.80 7.86
CA PRO A 54 -0.70 -17.09 8.79
C PRO A 54 0.71 -16.89 8.22
N HIS A 55 1.35 -15.78 8.54
CA HIS A 55 2.70 -15.40 8.14
C HIS A 55 2.95 -15.24 6.63
N GLN A 56 1.96 -15.50 5.78
CA GLN A 56 2.12 -15.43 4.31
C GLN A 56 2.62 -14.06 3.84
N ALA A 57 2.19 -12.96 4.48
CA ALA A 57 2.65 -11.63 4.11
C ALA A 57 4.15 -11.43 4.44
N THR A 58 4.62 -11.96 5.57
CA THR A 58 6.04 -11.95 5.94
C THR A 58 6.88 -12.79 4.98
N GLU A 59 6.42 -14.00 4.65
CA GLU A 59 7.07 -14.88 3.68
C GLU A 59 7.13 -14.24 2.28
N PHE A 60 6.05 -13.61 1.86
CA PHE A 60 5.99 -12.84 0.63
C PHE A 60 7.04 -11.71 0.62
N ILE A 61 7.10 -10.87 1.66
CA ILE A 61 8.06 -9.77 1.78
C ILE A 61 9.49 -10.28 1.67
N GLU A 62 9.81 -11.36 2.34
CA GLU A 62 11.14 -11.98 2.29
C GLU A 62 11.48 -12.45 0.87
N ALA A 63 10.58 -13.20 0.24
CA ALA A 63 10.75 -13.71 -1.12
C ALA A 63 10.82 -12.56 -2.16
N PHE A 64 10.01 -11.52 -1.98
CA PHE A 64 9.99 -10.34 -2.83
C PHE A 64 11.36 -9.62 -2.82
N PHE A 65 11.93 -9.37 -1.65
CA PHE A 65 13.23 -8.69 -1.55
C PHE A 65 14.43 -9.56 -1.92
N LYS A 66 14.31 -10.89 -1.84
CA LYS A 66 15.32 -11.83 -2.35
C LYS A 66 15.33 -11.93 -3.87
N ASN A 67 14.23 -11.57 -4.54
CA ASN A 67 14.14 -11.66 -6.00
C ASN A 67 14.84 -10.46 -6.66
N PRO A 68 15.88 -10.69 -7.50
CA PRO A 68 16.63 -9.61 -8.16
C PRO A 68 15.77 -8.70 -9.04
N LYS A 69 14.64 -9.21 -9.56
CA LYS A 69 13.70 -8.44 -10.37
C LYS A 69 13.12 -7.23 -9.64
N PHE A 70 12.98 -7.32 -8.32
CA PHE A 70 12.41 -6.27 -7.47
C PHE A 70 13.48 -5.54 -6.64
N SER A 71 14.74 -5.63 -7.06
CA SER A 71 15.88 -5.03 -6.35
C SER A 71 15.79 -3.51 -6.21
N THR A 72 15.10 -2.84 -7.10
CA THR A 72 14.91 -1.38 -7.10
C THR A 72 13.94 -0.88 -6.03
N VAL A 73 13.08 -1.75 -5.49
CA VAL A 73 12.13 -1.38 -4.43
C VAL A 73 12.85 -1.31 -3.09
N ASN A 74 12.74 -0.16 -2.43
CA ASN A 74 13.35 0.07 -1.12
C ASN A 74 12.37 -0.19 0.03
N ILE A 75 11.10 0.17 -0.15
CA ILE A 75 10.05 -0.01 0.86
C ILE A 75 8.86 -0.69 0.19
N ALA A 76 8.46 -1.84 0.73
CA ALA A 76 7.26 -2.56 0.32
C ALA A 76 6.25 -2.57 1.47
N ILE A 77 5.06 -2.03 1.22
CA ILE A 77 3.96 -1.97 2.19
C ILE A 77 2.87 -2.92 1.70
N VAL A 78 2.68 -4.02 2.44
CA VAL A 78 1.72 -5.06 2.07
C VAL A 78 0.41 -4.83 2.80
N LEU A 79 -0.67 -4.73 2.03
CA LEU A 79 -2.05 -4.51 2.48
C LEU A 79 -2.92 -5.68 2.04
N GLU A 80 -4.15 -5.79 2.58
CA GLU A 80 -5.10 -6.80 2.13
C GLU A 80 -5.44 -6.64 0.65
N GLY A 81 -5.71 -7.77 -0.01
CA GLY A 81 -5.96 -7.84 -1.46
C GLY A 81 -7.17 -7.03 -1.94
N ASN A 82 -8.14 -6.75 -1.07
CA ASN A 82 -9.34 -5.96 -1.37
C ASN A 82 -9.15 -4.44 -1.20
N VAL A 83 -7.99 -3.98 -0.71
CA VAL A 83 -7.73 -2.55 -0.50
C VAL A 83 -7.57 -1.85 -1.85
N ASN A 84 -8.36 -0.80 -2.05
CA ASN A 84 -8.17 0.08 -3.20
C ASN A 84 -6.93 0.95 -3.00
N LEU A 85 -5.82 0.56 -3.64
CA LEU A 85 -4.53 1.27 -3.52
C LEU A 85 -4.55 2.68 -4.12
N GLU A 86 -5.53 3.02 -4.97
CA GLU A 86 -5.68 4.37 -5.52
C GLU A 86 -6.21 5.35 -4.46
N ASN A 87 -6.91 4.85 -3.46
CA ASN A 87 -7.34 5.66 -2.34
C ASN A 87 -6.25 5.73 -1.26
N ASN A 88 -5.38 6.73 -1.38
CA ASN A 88 -4.27 6.91 -0.44
C ASN A 88 -4.73 7.05 1.03
N SER A 89 -5.88 7.70 1.28
CA SER A 89 -6.40 7.86 2.64
C SER A 89 -6.75 6.52 3.28
N VAL A 90 -7.40 5.63 2.52
CA VAL A 90 -7.74 4.28 2.97
C VAL A 90 -6.48 3.45 3.17
N ALA A 91 -5.54 3.47 2.21
CA ALA A 91 -4.30 2.72 2.32
C ALA A 91 -3.47 3.15 3.54
N MET A 92 -3.34 4.45 3.78
CA MET A 92 -2.65 4.99 4.96
C MET A 92 -3.37 4.66 6.26
N TRP A 93 -4.71 4.76 6.27
CA TRP A 93 -5.50 4.39 7.43
C TRP A 93 -5.30 2.92 7.80
N LYS A 94 -5.36 2.02 6.82
CA LYS A 94 -5.07 0.58 7.00
C LYS A 94 -3.65 0.36 7.53
N LEU A 95 -2.67 1.00 6.90
CA LEU A 95 -1.27 0.90 7.32
C LEU A 95 -1.14 1.21 8.82
N PHE A 96 -1.57 2.38 9.26
CA PHE A 96 -1.33 2.81 10.65
C PHE A 96 -2.21 2.12 11.69
N ASN A 97 -3.37 1.58 11.30
CA ASN A 97 -4.22 0.84 12.23
C ASN A 97 -3.81 -0.63 12.40
N ASN A 98 -3.17 -1.21 11.39
CA ASN A 98 -2.91 -2.65 11.35
C ASN A 98 -1.52 -3.03 11.87
N ILE A 99 -0.56 -2.10 11.89
CA ILE A 99 0.83 -2.42 12.21
C ILE A 99 1.13 -2.34 13.71
N ASP A 100 1.94 -3.29 14.17
CA ASP A 100 2.76 -3.20 15.38
C ASP A 100 4.23 -3.13 14.92
N PRO A 101 4.97 -2.03 15.18
CA PRO A 101 6.32 -1.87 14.67
C PRO A 101 7.28 -3.00 15.06
N LYS A 102 7.08 -3.63 16.22
CA LYS A 102 7.93 -4.73 16.67
C LYS A 102 7.68 -6.02 15.91
N ARG A 103 6.44 -6.26 15.47
CA ARG A 103 6.01 -7.50 14.80
C ARG A 103 6.09 -7.38 13.28
N ASP A 104 5.72 -6.22 12.73
CA ASP A 104 5.32 -6.07 11.34
C ASP A 104 6.33 -5.31 10.48
N LEU A 105 7.42 -4.79 11.08
CA LEU A 105 8.52 -4.18 10.33
C LEU A 105 9.64 -5.19 10.11
N HIS A 106 9.94 -5.47 8.85
CA HIS A 106 10.93 -6.45 8.43
C HIS A 106 12.08 -5.77 7.67
N PHE A 107 13.28 -5.81 8.21
CA PHE A 107 14.45 -5.18 7.61
C PHE A 107 15.29 -6.19 6.82
N TYR A 108 15.60 -5.85 5.57
CA TYR A 108 16.43 -6.65 4.67
C TYR A 108 17.57 -5.78 4.13
N GLY A 109 18.67 -5.68 4.87
CA GLY A 109 19.75 -4.74 4.57
C GLY A 109 19.25 -3.29 4.63
N ASN A 110 19.26 -2.59 3.47
CA ASN A 110 18.76 -1.22 3.35
C ASN A 110 17.29 -1.13 2.87
N LYS A 111 16.56 -2.22 2.93
CA LYS A 111 15.16 -2.32 2.50
C LYS A 111 14.25 -2.55 3.69
N LEU A 112 13.02 -2.10 3.59
CA LEU A 112 11.98 -2.23 4.61
C LEU A 112 10.72 -2.87 4.02
N GLY A 113 10.30 -4.00 4.58
CA GLY A 113 8.99 -4.58 4.38
C GLY A 113 8.06 -4.23 5.54
N ILE A 114 6.83 -3.89 5.26
CA ILE A 114 5.81 -3.58 6.26
C ILE A 114 4.61 -4.49 5.99
N ASP A 115 4.30 -5.38 6.94
CA ASP A 115 3.10 -6.21 6.90
C ASP A 115 1.93 -5.47 7.57
N ALA A 116 1.16 -4.72 6.78
CA ALA A 116 -0.05 -4.04 7.21
C ALA A 116 -1.33 -4.84 6.92
N THR A 117 -1.21 -6.16 6.69
CA THR A 117 -2.37 -7.04 6.53
C THR A 117 -3.05 -7.33 7.86
N GLN A 118 -4.29 -7.77 7.78
CA GLN A 118 -5.04 -8.30 8.92
C GLN A 118 -4.28 -9.48 9.57
N LYS A 119 -4.20 -9.49 10.88
CA LYS A 119 -3.48 -10.54 11.62
C LYS A 119 -4.42 -11.65 12.06
N LEU A 120 -3.93 -12.87 11.98
CA LEU A 120 -4.60 -14.06 12.46
C LEU A 120 -4.13 -14.40 13.87
N LYS A 121 -4.84 -15.31 14.56
CA LYS A 121 -4.48 -15.73 15.92
C LYS A 121 -3.08 -16.31 16.01
N GLU A 122 -2.69 -17.07 15.01
CA GLU A 122 -1.38 -17.72 14.87
C GLU A 122 -0.24 -16.72 14.69
N GLU A 123 -0.57 -15.49 14.28
CA GLU A 123 0.38 -14.36 14.14
C GLU A 123 0.49 -13.52 15.42
N GLY A 124 -0.04 -14.04 16.54
CA GLY A 124 0.02 -13.40 17.86
C GLY A 124 -1.10 -12.38 18.13
N TYR A 125 -2.09 -12.28 17.26
CA TYR A 125 -3.26 -11.44 17.50
C TYR A 125 -4.32 -12.21 18.29
N LYS A 126 -4.40 -11.95 19.58
CA LYS A 126 -5.23 -12.74 20.53
C LYS A 126 -6.73 -12.50 20.40
N GLN A 127 -7.13 -11.35 19.84
CA GLN A 127 -8.54 -10.97 19.69
C GLN A 127 -9.03 -11.28 18.26
N ARG A 128 -10.35 -11.31 18.07
CA ARG A 128 -10.92 -11.30 16.73
C ARG A 128 -10.61 -9.95 16.08
N TRP A 129 -10.10 -9.97 14.84
CA TRP A 129 -9.91 -8.76 14.06
C TRP A 129 -11.26 -8.07 13.88
N PRO A 130 -11.36 -6.76 14.13
CA PRO A 130 -12.62 -6.04 13.96
C PRO A 130 -13.10 -6.13 12.51
N GLU A 131 -14.41 -6.35 12.34
CA GLU A 131 -15.03 -6.22 11.03
C GLU A 131 -15.04 -4.75 10.62
N GLU A 132 -14.83 -4.49 9.33
CA GLU A 132 -14.96 -3.13 8.82
C GLU A 132 -16.41 -2.71 8.88
N ILE A 133 -16.64 -1.54 9.50
CA ILE A 133 -17.97 -0.94 9.52
C ILE A 133 -18.13 -0.18 8.21
N GLU A 134 -18.89 -0.75 7.30
CA GLU A 134 -19.28 -0.08 6.06
C GLU A 134 -20.75 0.32 6.12
N MET A 135 -21.04 1.51 5.60
CA MET A 135 -22.43 1.91 5.37
C MET A 135 -23.01 1.06 4.22
N SER A 136 -24.25 0.59 4.42
CA SER A 136 -24.97 -0.07 3.32
C SER A 136 -25.13 0.87 2.11
N GLU A 137 -25.22 0.31 0.91
CA GLU A 137 -25.43 1.10 -0.32
C GLU A 137 -26.70 1.96 -0.23
N GLU A 138 -27.74 1.49 0.44
CA GLU A 138 -28.94 2.27 0.70
C GLU A 138 -28.64 3.54 1.50
N ILE A 139 -27.82 3.42 2.56
CA ILE A 139 -27.42 4.57 3.38
C ILE A 139 -26.52 5.52 2.60
N LYS A 140 -25.55 4.99 1.82
CA LYS A 140 -24.68 5.81 0.94
C LYS A 140 -25.53 6.62 -0.04
N ASN A 141 -26.42 5.97 -0.77
CA ASN A 141 -27.31 6.64 -1.74
C ASN A 141 -28.23 7.70 -1.08
N ARG A 142 -28.73 7.42 0.13
CA ARG A 142 -29.55 8.38 0.88
C ARG A 142 -28.74 9.61 1.34
N VAL A 143 -27.49 9.41 1.75
CA VAL A 143 -26.59 10.50 2.11
C VAL A 143 -26.26 11.34 0.88
N ASP A 144 -25.89 10.72 -0.25
CA ASP A 144 -25.56 11.42 -1.49
C ASP A 144 -26.73 12.24 -2.03
N SER A 145 -27.94 11.67 -2.00
CA SER A 145 -29.16 12.41 -2.40
C SER A 145 -29.41 13.65 -1.53
N LYS A 146 -29.25 13.51 -0.20
CA LYS A 146 -29.40 14.65 0.72
C LYS A 146 -28.29 15.69 0.52
N TRP A 147 -27.05 15.22 0.34
CA TRP A 147 -25.90 16.09 0.12
C TRP A 147 -26.11 16.95 -1.12
N ASN A 148 -26.46 16.35 -2.24
CA ASN A 148 -26.75 17.05 -3.49
C ASN A 148 -27.91 18.05 -3.33
N THR A 149 -28.94 17.74 -2.53
CA THR A 149 -30.06 18.64 -2.26
C THR A 149 -29.67 19.83 -1.40
N MET A 150 -28.76 19.62 -0.43
CA MET A 150 -28.36 20.68 0.53
C MET A 150 -27.31 21.63 -0.08
N PHE A 151 -26.40 21.13 -0.89
CA PHE A 151 -25.23 21.88 -1.37
C PHE A 151 -25.35 22.37 -2.81
N ASN A 152 -26.19 21.76 -3.67
CA ASN A 152 -26.43 22.24 -5.04
C ASN A 152 -27.56 23.30 -5.15
N LYS A 153 -28.12 23.80 -4.04
CA LYS A 153 -29.11 24.88 -4.02
C LYS A 153 -28.52 26.30 -3.95
N GLN A 154 -27.23 26.45 -4.21
CA GLN A 154 -26.59 27.77 -4.30
C GLN A 154 -25.99 27.96 -5.71
N VAL A 155 -26.86 28.13 -6.70
CA VAL A 155 -26.59 28.91 -7.94
C VAL A 155 -27.91 29.53 -8.36
#